data_be841177f0ca0c9ac5da975d9ccd3370
#
_entry.id   be841177f0ca0c9ac5da975d9ccd3370
#
_cell.length_a   1.000
_cell.length_b   1.000
_cell.length_c   1.000
_cell.angle_alpha   90.00
_cell.angle_beta   90.00
_cell.angle_gamma   90.00
#
_symmetry.space_group_name_H-M   'P 1'
#
loop_
_entity.id
_entity.type
_entity.pdbx_description
1 polymer ?
#
loop_
_entity_poly.entity_id
_entity_poly.type
_entity_poly.pdbx_seq_one_letter_code
_entity_poly.pdbx_strand_id
1 'polypeptide(L)'
;ADKLKERHLPFYMIEAANQLQYDQQEGMYSLADAVDYDTVRVYAMSKDELDKLDEEEGAMRFYISDLERNCRVNLYPVYKRPLHGTDRTTRTFAYVGLSSSKLTERGYKLGKASIMDVYYPQRLLSAIISVGALLGILFTLNLIVPLSDRVNRILSLLAVIAGFVGEYAVSGPLFLQVLAIGCAVSAPVAAVLILLDIYSKREIKKKLSYLAVIRDGTIGLACAVVIAAIGGIFIAAL
;
A
#
# COMPACT_ATOMS: atom_id res chain seq x y z
N ALA A 1 1.45 22.51 17.22
CA ALA A 1 2.63 22.14 16.43
C ALA A 1 3.90 22.70 17.09
N ASP A 2 4.03 24.02 17.26
CA ASP A 2 5.27 24.69 17.70
C ASP A 2 5.85 24.14 19.01
N LYS A 3 5.00 23.93 20.03
CA LYS A 3 5.44 23.35 21.32
C LYS A 3 5.91 21.89 21.20
N LEU A 4 5.41 21.13 20.24
CA LEU A 4 5.90 19.76 19.97
C LEU A 4 7.26 19.80 19.32
N LYS A 5 7.46 20.66 18.33
CA LYS A 5 8.74 20.89 17.68
C LYS A 5 9.81 21.41 18.67
N GLU A 6 9.48 22.41 19.45
CA GLU A 6 10.37 23.00 20.45
C GLU A 6 10.86 21.97 21.49
N ARG A 7 10.01 21.02 21.87
CA ARG A 7 10.33 19.97 22.85
C ARG A 7 10.81 18.68 22.25
N HIS A 8 10.96 18.60 20.92
CA HIS A 8 11.32 17.37 20.19
C HIS A 8 10.42 16.18 20.57
N LEU A 9 9.12 16.43 20.71
CA LEU A 9 8.13 15.42 21.04
C LEU A 9 7.42 14.96 19.76
N PRO A 10 7.55 13.70 19.38
CA PRO A 10 6.83 13.19 18.21
C PRO A 10 5.33 13.17 18.47
N PHE A 11 4.55 13.33 17.41
CA PHE A 11 3.11 13.20 17.48
C PHE A 11 2.72 11.72 17.35
N TYR A 12 2.05 11.20 18.37
CA TYR A 12 1.58 9.82 18.40
C TYR A 12 0.21 9.71 17.75
N MET A 13 0.19 9.18 16.52
CA MET A 13 -1.00 9.12 15.68
C MET A 13 -1.62 7.73 15.73
N ILE A 14 -2.84 7.62 16.24
CA ILE A 14 -3.59 6.36 16.24
C ILE A 14 -3.94 6.00 14.80
N GLU A 15 -3.62 4.77 14.39
CA GLU A 15 -3.71 4.31 13.01
C GLU A 15 -5.13 4.40 12.43
N ALA A 16 -6.14 4.02 13.22
CA ALA A 16 -7.54 4.11 12.82
C ALA A 16 -8.41 4.58 13.96
N ALA A 17 -9.24 5.58 13.70
CA ALA A 17 -10.15 6.15 14.69
C ALA A 17 -11.12 5.11 15.29
N ASN A 18 -11.58 4.15 14.47
CA ASN A 18 -12.50 3.10 14.90
C ASN A 18 -11.87 2.07 15.83
N GLN A 19 -10.55 1.96 15.92
CA GLN A 19 -9.87 1.05 16.86
C GLN A 19 -10.14 1.40 18.32
N LEU A 20 -10.41 2.66 18.63
CA LEU A 20 -10.77 3.13 19.97
C LEU A 20 -12.25 3.41 20.15
N GLN A 21 -13.08 3.13 19.14
CA GLN A 21 -14.52 3.49 19.11
C GLN A 21 -14.77 4.99 19.28
N TYR A 22 -13.81 5.82 18.92
CA TYR A 22 -13.95 7.28 18.89
C TYR A 22 -14.27 7.78 17.49
N ASP A 23 -14.92 8.90 17.41
CA ASP A 23 -15.06 9.64 16.17
C ASP A 23 -13.69 10.11 15.68
N GLN A 24 -13.56 10.27 14.38
CA GLN A 24 -12.32 10.74 13.78
C GLN A 24 -11.97 12.11 14.36
N GLN A 25 -10.77 12.22 14.93
CA GLN A 25 -10.33 13.49 15.52
C GLN A 25 -10.06 14.51 14.42
N GLU A 26 -10.78 15.63 14.47
CA GLU A 26 -10.51 16.75 13.58
C GLU A 26 -9.09 17.29 13.76
N GLY A 27 -8.45 17.63 12.66
CA GLY A 27 -7.13 18.24 12.67
C GLY A 27 -5.95 17.29 12.89
N MET A 28 -6.17 15.99 13.03
CA MET A 28 -5.07 15.03 13.25
C MET A 28 -4.06 15.04 12.11
N TYR A 29 -4.52 15.02 10.86
CA TYR A 29 -3.65 15.10 9.69
C TYR A 29 -3.01 16.48 9.52
N SER A 30 -3.77 17.55 9.81
CA SER A 30 -3.23 18.92 9.80
C SER A 30 -2.16 19.13 10.86
N LEU A 31 -2.27 18.47 12.01
CA LEU A 31 -1.24 18.50 13.04
C LEU A 31 0.00 17.70 12.62
N ALA A 32 -0.19 16.53 11.99
CA ALA A 32 0.91 15.73 11.46
C ALA A 32 1.71 16.51 10.41
N ASP A 33 1.03 17.18 9.49
CA ASP A 33 1.64 18.07 8.50
C ASP A 33 2.38 19.24 9.17
N ALA A 34 1.75 19.89 10.13
CA ALA A 34 2.34 21.01 10.87
C ALA A 34 3.57 20.64 11.72
N VAL A 35 3.78 19.38 12.05
CA VAL A 35 5.00 18.88 12.71
C VAL A 35 5.97 18.22 11.74
N ASP A 36 5.83 18.48 10.43
CA ASP A 36 6.68 17.94 9.36
C ASP A 36 6.72 16.40 9.36
N TYR A 37 5.57 15.77 9.69
CA TYR A 37 5.43 14.32 9.82
C TYR A 37 6.36 13.67 10.86
N ASP A 38 6.83 14.44 11.86
CA ASP A 38 7.48 13.88 13.05
C ASP A 38 6.44 13.10 13.87
N THR A 39 5.99 11.99 13.30
CA THR A 39 4.85 11.20 13.80
C THR A 39 5.25 9.74 13.99
N VAL A 40 4.60 9.12 14.98
CA VAL A 40 4.73 7.69 15.25
C VAL A 40 3.36 7.04 15.18
N ARG A 41 3.25 5.95 14.45
CA ARG A 41 2.01 5.19 14.33
C ARG A 41 1.75 4.37 15.60
N VAL A 42 0.56 4.53 16.15
CA VAL A 42 0.11 3.87 17.37
C VAL A 42 -0.98 2.85 17.05
N TYR A 43 -0.82 1.63 17.52
CA TYR A 43 -1.92 0.67 17.56
C TYR A 43 -2.63 0.75 18.90
N ALA A 44 -3.95 0.77 18.86
CA ALA A 44 -4.79 0.75 20.03
C ALA A 44 -5.99 -0.18 19.79
N MET A 45 -6.42 -0.85 20.83
CA MET A 45 -7.61 -1.71 20.84
C MET A 45 -8.58 -1.21 21.90
N SER A 46 -9.89 -1.31 21.65
CA SER A 46 -10.88 -0.99 22.67
C SER A 46 -10.89 -2.05 23.78
N LYS A 47 -11.27 -1.62 25.02
CA LYS A 47 -11.42 -2.57 26.13
C LYS A 47 -12.50 -3.62 25.87
N ASP A 48 -13.54 -3.26 25.11
CA ASP A 48 -14.64 -4.16 24.76
C ASP A 48 -14.23 -5.21 23.74
N GLU A 49 -13.30 -4.87 22.86
CA GLU A 49 -12.70 -5.81 21.92
C GLU A 49 -11.74 -6.75 22.66
N LEU A 50 -10.86 -6.22 23.50
CA LEU A 50 -9.91 -7.01 24.27
C LEU A 50 -10.61 -8.04 25.19
N ASP A 51 -11.72 -7.65 25.82
CA ASP A 51 -12.48 -8.55 26.72
C ASP A 51 -13.10 -9.78 26.03
N LYS A 52 -13.14 -9.78 24.68
CA LYS A 52 -13.62 -10.91 23.88
C LYS A 52 -12.50 -11.89 23.51
N LEU A 53 -11.26 -11.49 23.75
CA LEU A 53 -10.06 -12.23 23.38
C LEU A 53 -9.42 -12.84 24.62
N ASP A 54 -8.76 -13.99 24.44
CA ASP A 54 -7.85 -14.48 25.44
C ASP A 54 -6.50 -13.72 25.40
N GLU A 55 -5.59 -14.05 26.29
CA GLU A 55 -4.30 -13.38 26.43
C GLU A 55 -3.39 -13.58 25.20
N GLU A 56 -3.47 -14.76 24.56
CA GLU A 56 -2.68 -15.08 23.39
C GLU A 56 -3.23 -14.37 22.13
N GLU A 57 -4.55 -14.39 21.95
CA GLU A 57 -5.22 -13.68 20.86
C GLU A 57 -4.99 -12.17 20.97
N GLY A 58 -5.12 -11.61 22.19
CA GLY A 58 -4.83 -10.21 22.47
C GLY A 58 -3.39 -9.85 22.11
N ALA A 59 -2.41 -10.63 22.57
CA ALA A 59 -1.00 -10.45 22.27
C ALA A 59 -0.72 -10.54 20.77
N MET A 60 -1.34 -11.49 20.07
CA MET A 60 -1.15 -11.69 18.63
C MET A 60 -1.66 -10.49 17.81
N ARG A 61 -2.77 -9.86 18.22
CA ARG A 61 -3.29 -8.66 17.54
C ARG A 61 -2.28 -7.51 17.56
N PHE A 62 -1.65 -7.24 18.71
CA PHE A 62 -0.61 -6.22 18.83
C PHE A 62 0.63 -6.61 18.03
N TYR A 63 1.09 -7.84 18.16
CA TYR A 63 2.25 -8.34 17.43
C TYR A 63 2.07 -8.22 15.89
N ILE A 64 0.92 -8.61 15.34
CA ILE A 64 0.63 -8.50 13.90
C ILE A 64 0.58 -7.04 13.46
N SER A 65 0.02 -6.15 14.28
CA SER A 65 -0.04 -4.74 13.93
C SER A 65 1.35 -4.11 13.79
N ASP A 66 2.29 -4.52 14.63
CA ASP A 66 3.67 -4.05 14.57
C ASP A 66 4.39 -4.58 13.32
N LEU A 67 4.14 -5.85 12.94
CA LEU A 67 4.76 -6.49 11.78
C LEU A 67 4.21 -5.99 10.44
N GLU A 68 2.89 -6.00 10.30
CA GLU A 68 2.24 -5.79 9.01
C GLU A 68 1.93 -4.32 8.74
N ARG A 69 1.61 -3.56 9.79
CA ARG A 69 1.22 -2.16 9.66
C ARG A 69 2.28 -1.18 10.16
N ASN A 70 3.44 -1.70 10.57
CA ASN A 70 4.56 -0.91 11.06
C ASN A 70 4.17 0.07 12.19
N CYS A 71 3.26 -0.37 13.07
CA CYS A 71 3.00 0.33 14.31
C CYS A 71 4.24 0.22 15.19
N ARG A 72 4.63 1.30 15.84
CA ARG A 72 5.84 1.36 16.67
C ARG A 72 5.56 1.70 18.12
N VAL A 73 4.31 1.98 18.41
CA VAL A 73 3.82 2.23 19.76
C VAL A 73 2.51 1.49 19.94
N ASN A 74 2.39 0.81 21.05
CA ASN A 74 1.20 0.05 21.41
C ASN A 74 0.56 0.66 22.66
N LEU A 75 -0.72 1.01 22.54
CA LEU A 75 -1.52 1.42 23.68
C LEU A 75 -2.31 0.21 24.18
N TYR A 76 -1.76 -0.45 25.20
CA TYR A 76 -2.33 -1.65 25.78
C TYR A 76 -3.46 -1.33 26.76
N PRO A 77 -4.72 -1.67 26.46
CA PRO A 77 -5.82 -1.53 27.42
C PRO A 77 -5.77 -2.61 28.50
N VAL A 78 -6.38 -2.31 29.64
CA VAL A 78 -6.53 -3.25 30.75
C VAL A 78 -7.81 -4.05 30.57
N TYR A 79 -7.77 -5.38 30.77
CA TYR A 79 -8.97 -6.20 30.81
C TYR A 79 -10.00 -5.66 31.80
N LYS A 80 -11.27 -5.70 31.43
CA LYS A 80 -12.35 -5.27 32.31
C LYS A 80 -12.70 -6.36 33.33
N ARG A 81 -12.56 -7.62 32.95
CA ARG A 81 -13.05 -8.78 33.70
C ARG A 81 -11.94 -9.76 34.02
N PRO A 82 -12.01 -10.41 35.22
CA PRO A 82 -11.22 -11.59 35.50
C PRO A 82 -11.71 -12.75 34.64
N LEU A 83 -10.86 -13.74 34.42
CA LEU A 83 -11.20 -14.96 33.67
C LEU A 83 -10.51 -16.16 34.32
N HIS A 84 -11.23 -17.27 34.45
CA HIS A 84 -10.70 -18.54 35.00
C HIS A 84 -9.95 -18.40 36.33
N GLY A 85 -10.41 -17.52 37.21
CA GLY A 85 -9.77 -17.29 38.52
C GLY A 85 -8.55 -16.38 38.50
N THR A 86 -8.15 -15.91 37.31
CA THR A 86 -7.05 -14.93 37.13
C THR A 86 -7.60 -13.52 37.13
N ASP A 87 -7.03 -12.65 37.93
CA ASP A 87 -7.46 -11.25 38.02
C ASP A 87 -7.09 -10.48 36.72
N ARG A 88 -7.79 -9.38 36.51
CA ARG A 88 -7.64 -8.54 35.31
C ARG A 88 -6.24 -7.98 35.10
N THR A 89 -5.52 -7.71 36.21
CA THR A 89 -4.18 -7.11 36.15
C THR A 89 -3.16 -8.14 35.69
N THR A 90 -3.23 -9.34 36.27
CA THR A 90 -2.39 -10.50 35.88
C THR A 90 -2.63 -10.86 34.42
N ARG A 91 -3.89 -10.91 33.97
CA ARG A 91 -4.23 -11.11 32.55
C ARG A 91 -3.61 -10.04 31.64
N THR A 92 -3.68 -8.79 32.08
CA THR A 92 -3.11 -7.66 31.30
C THR A 92 -1.59 -7.79 31.19
N PHE A 93 -0.90 -8.09 32.28
CA PHE A 93 0.55 -8.31 32.21
C PHE A 93 0.92 -9.54 31.37
N ALA A 94 0.12 -10.58 31.40
CA ALA A 94 0.35 -11.77 30.60
C ALA A 94 0.32 -11.47 29.10
N TYR A 95 -0.72 -10.82 28.58
CA TYR A 95 -0.78 -10.54 27.14
C TYR A 95 0.23 -9.49 26.68
N VAL A 96 0.53 -8.49 27.50
CA VAL A 96 1.60 -7.51 27.21
C VAL A 96 2.96 -8.20 27.18
N GLY A 97 3.23 -9.09 28.14
CA GLY A 97 4.45 -9.88 28.16
C GLY A 97 4.60 -10.79 26.95
N LEU A 98 3.52 -11.48 26.56
CA LEU A 98 3.50 -12.33 25.36
C LEU A 98 3.76 -11.53 24.07
N SER A 99 3.12 -10.38 23.91
CA SER A 99 3.35 -9.50 22.77
C SER A 99 4.81 -9.04 22.71
N SER A 100 5.35 -8.61 23.84
CA SER A 100 6.74 -8.15 23.98
C SER A 100 7.75 -9.26 23.67
N SER A 101 7.51 -10.48 24.17
CA SER A 101 8.38 -11.64 23.91
C SER A 101 8.40 -12.00 22.41
N LYS A 102 7.22 -12.06 21.78
CA LYS A 102 7.11 -12.34 20.34
C LYS A 102 7.87 -11.30 19.49
N LEU A 103 7.81 -10.03 19.85
CA LEU A 103 8.55 -8.96 19.17
C LEU A 103 10.06 -9.12 19.36
N THR A 104 10.52 -9.38 20.58
CA THR A 104 11.95 -9.56 20.87
C THR A 104 12.52 -10.81 20.22
N GLU A 105 11.81 -11.92 20.21
CA GLU A 105 12.16 -13.15 19.49
C GLU A 105 12.34 -12.91 17.99
N ARG A 106 11.57 -11.96 17.42
CA ARG A 106 11.67 -11.56 16.02
C ARG A 106 12.82 -10.58 15.74
N GLY A 107 13.52 -10.14 16.81
CA GLY A 107 14.66 -9.23 16.72
C GLY A 107 14.32 -7.75 16.91
N TYR A 108 13.08 -7.42 17.27
CA TYR A 108 12.72 -6.04 17.61
C TYR A 108 13.32 -5.65 18.96
N LYS A 109 13.72 -4.39 19.07
CA LYS A 109 14.20 -3.80 20.34
C LYS A 109 13.08 -2.98 20.95
N LEU A 110 12.74 -3.28 22.18
CA LEU A 110 11.78 -2.50 22.95
C LEU A 110 12.49 -1.26 23.54
N GLY A 111 11.81 -0.11 23.47
CA GLY A 111 12.36 1.15 23.98
C GLY A 111 11.67 2.35 23.37
N LYS A 112 12.43 3.45 23.20
CA LYS A 112 11.91 4.65 22.53
C LYS A 112 11.60 4.34 21.07
N ALA A 113 10.37 4.63 20.63
CA ALA A 113 9.98 4.44 19.25
C ALA A 113 10.82 5.34 18.32
N SER A 114 11.29 4.76 17.23
CA SER A 114 11.95 5.53 16.18
C SER A 114 10.93 6.19 15.29
N ILE A 115 11.21 7.42 14.91
CA ILE A 115 10.47 8.16 13.90
C ILE A 115 10.91 7.65 12.53
N MET A 116 9.99 7.60 11.58
CA MET A 116 10.32 7.28 10.20
C MET A 116 10.78 8.54 9.50
N ASP A 117 11.88 8.43 8.74
CA ASP A 117 12.31 9.53 7.90
C ASP A 117 11.23 9.87 6.88
N VAL A 118 10.99 11.16 6.70
CA VAL A 118 10.02 11.63 5.71
C VAL A 118 10.62 11.41 4.32
N TYR A 119 9.95 10.60 3.52
CA TYR A 119 10.34 10.36 2.14
C TYR A 119 9.57 11.28 1.20
N TYR A 120 10.29 12.17 0.54
CA TYR A 120 9.77 12.96 -0.57
C TYR A 120 10.31 12.39 -1.88
N PRO A 121 9.47 11.82 -2.74
CA PRO A 121 9.91 11.35 -4.04
C PRO A 121 10.49 12.52 -4.85
N GLN A 122 11.58 12.27 -5.58
CA GLN A 122 12.17 13.29 -6.45
C GLN A 122 11.18 13.62 -7.57
N ARG A 123 10.77 14.88 -7.70
CA ARG A 123 9.79 15.33 -8.70
C ARG A 123 10.13 14.91 -10.14
N LEU A 124 11.42 14.91 -10.47
CA LEU A 124 11.87 14.45 -11.78
C LEU A 124 11.56 12.95 -11.98
N LEU A 125 11.80 12.14 -10.96
CA LEU A 125 11.50 10.71 -11.02
C LEU A 125 9.99 10.47 -11.12
N SER A 126 9.19 11.16 -10.32
CA SER A 126 7.73 11.10 -10.40
C SER A 126 7.21 11.52 -11.78
N ALA A 127 7.78 12.57 -12.38
CA ALA A 127 7.43 13.00 -13.74
C ALA A 127 7.74 11.91 -14.78
N ILE A 128 8.90 11.28 -14.70
CA ILE A 128 9.29 10.16 -15.60
C ILE A 128 8.34 8.98 -15.44
N ILE A 129 7.99 8.62 -14.19
CA ILE A 129 7.04 7.56 -13.90
C ILE A 129 5.65 7.91 -14.46
N SER A 130 5.21 9.15 -14.29
CA SER A 130 3.93 9.65 -14.85
C SER A 130 3.88 9.57 -16.37
N VAL A 131 4.97 9.90 -17.04
CA VAL A 131 5.11 9.72 -18.51
C VAL A 131 4.98 8.23 -18.87
N GLY A 132 5.68 7.36 -18.15
CA GLY A 132 5.60 5.90 -18.37
C GLY A 132 4.18 5.37 -18.19
N ALA A 133 3.48 5.83 -17.16
CA ALA A 133 2.08 5.47 -16.89
C ALA A 133 1.15 5.91 -18.04
N LEU A 134 1.26 7.16 -18.51
CA LEU A 134 0.46 7.68 -19.64
C LEU A 134 0.74 6.93 -20.94
N LEU A 135 2.01 6.61 -21.22
CA LEU A 135 2.37 5.82 -22.39
C LEU A 135 1.87 4.37 -22.28
N GLY A 136 1.86 3.78 -21.11
CA GLY A 136 1.28 2.46 -20.85
C GLY A 136 -0.23 2.43 -21.10
N ILE A 137 -0.94 3.47 -20.66
CA ILE A 137 -2.38 3.63 -20.93
C ILE A 137 -2.62 3.80 -22.45
N LEU A 138 -1.82 4.63 -23.12
CA LEU A 138 -1.90 4.82 -24.56
C LEU A 138 -1.60 3.54 -25.34
N PHE A 139 -0.62 2.76 -24.90
CA PHE A 139 -0.32 1.45 -25.46
C PHE A 139 -1.53 0.52 -25.35
N THR A 140 -2.17 0.45 -24.19
CA THR A 140 -3.38 -0.36 -23.99
C THR A 140 -4.52 0.09 -24.91
N LEU A 141 -4.70 1.41 -25.04
CA LEU A 141 -5.68 1.96 -25.98
C LEU A 141 -5.41 1.53 -27.42
N ASN A 142 -4.15 1.54 -27.85
CA ASN A 142 -3.74 1.07 -29.18
C ASN A 142 -4.03 -0.42 -29.41
N LEU A 143 -4.00 -1.25 -28.37
CA LEU A 143 -4.39 -2.67 -28.48
C LEU A 143 -5.89 -2.84 -28.70
N ILE A 144 -6.72 -1.92 -28.19
CA ILE A 144 -8.17 -1.96 -28.34
C ILE A 144 -8.60 -1.33 -29.67
N VAL A 145 -8.06 -0.13 -29.95
CA VAL A 145 -8.39 0.65 -31.15
C VAL A 145 -7.08 1.01 -31.84
N PRO A 146 -6.76 0.36 -32.96
CA PRO A 146 -5.53 0.66 -33.69
C PRO A 146 -5.56 2.12 -34.20
N LEU A 147 -4.71 2.95 -33.63
CA LEU A 147 -4.55 4.35 -34.00
C LEU A 147 -3.57 4.49 -35.17
N SER A 148 -3.76 5.50 -36.02
CA SER A 148 -2.78 5.80 -37.07
C SER A 148 -1.46 6.30 -36.47
N ASP A 149 -0.35 6.08 -37.17
CA ASP A 149 0.99 6.48 -36.72
C ASP A 149 1.12 7.97 -36.40
N ARG A 150 0.38 8.82 -37.11
CA ARG A 150 0.36 10.27 -36.86
C ARG A 150 -0.30 10.58 -35.53
N VAL A 151 -1.49 10.01 -35.30
CA VAL A 151 -2.25 10.18 -34.05
C VAL A 151 -1.44 9.65 -32.88
N ASN A 152 -0.85 8.47 -33.03
CA ASN A 152 -0.08 7.84 -31.96
C ASN A 152 1.14 8.69 -31.57
N ARG A 153 1.87 9.25 -32.54
CA ARG A 153 2.99 10.17 -32.28
C ARG A 153 2.55 11.43 -31.55
N ILE A 154 1.43 12.03 -31.96
CA ILE A 154 0.89 13.23 -31.30
C ILE A 154 0.49 12.91 -29.86
N LEU A 155 -0.25 11.83 -29.65
CA LEU A 155 -0.67 11.41 -28.29
C LEU A 155 0.51 11.06 -27.41
N SER A 156 1.56 10.41 -27.96
CA SER A 156 2.78 10.13 -27.20
C SER A 156 3.50 11.41 -26.77
N LEU A 157 3.59 12.40 -27.65
CA LEU A 157 4.17 13.70 -27.32
C LEU A 157 3.35 14.42 -26.25
N LEU A 158 2.03 14.40 -26.39
CA LEU A 158 1.12 14.98 -25.39
C LEU A 158 1.23 14.24 -24.04
N ALA A 159 1.40 12.92 -24.03
CA ALA A 159 1.62 12.14 -22.81
C ALA A 159 2.92 12.55 -22.09
N VAL A 160 4.00 12.77 -22.84
CA VAL A 160 5.26 13.29 -22.27
C VAL A 160 5.04 14.67 -21.65
N ILE A 161 4.43 15.59 -22.38
CA ILE A 161 4.16 16.95 -21.87
C ILE A 161 3.24 16.88 -20.64
N ALA A 162 2.15 16.10 -20.71
CA ALA A 162 1.20 15.99 -19.64
C ALA A 162 1.80 15.36 -18.36
N GLY A 163 2.71 14.40 -18.49
CA GLY A 163 3.41 13.81 -17.36
C GLY A 163 4.27 14.83 -16.61
N PHE A 164 5.04 15.65 -17.35
CA PHE A 164 5.83 16.72 -16.74
C PHE A 164 4.95 17.85 -16.21
N VAL A 165 4.02 18.35 -17.00
CA VAL A 165 3.13 19.45 -16.57
C VAL A 165 2.26 19.04 -15.40
N GLY A 166 1.72 17.82 -15.42
CA GLY A 166 0.90 17.30 -14.33
C GLY A 166 1.65 17.27 -13.00
N GLU A 167 2.90 16.83 -12.99
CA GLU A 167 3.72 16.75 -11.77
C GLU A 167 4.13 18.14 -11.25
N TYR A 168 4.44 19.09 -12.13
CA TYR A 168 4.94 20.40 -11.71
C TYR A 168 3.86 21.47 -11.56
N ALA A 169 2.73 21.36 -12.26
CA ALA A 169 1.68 22.36 -12.27
C ALA A 169 0.44 22.00 -11.44
N VAL A 170 0.18 20.71 -11.21
CA VAL A 170 -0.96 20.27 -10.41
C VAL A 170 -0.52 20.12 -8.96
N SER A 171 -1.07 20.98 -8.10
CA SER A 171 -0.82 20.89 -6.66
C SER A 171 -1.65 19.75 -6.04
N GLY A 172 -0.99 18.87 -5.26
CA GLY A 172 -1.63 17.79 -4.53
C GLY A 172 -1.63 16.43 -5.27
N PRO A 173 -2.12 15.38 -4.61
CA PRO A 173 -1.96 14.00 -5.08
C PRO A 173 -2.94 13.58 -6.19
N LEU A 174 -3.91 14.43 -6.55
CA LEU A 174 -5.02 14.06 -7.45
C LEU A 174 -4.52 13.54 -8.81
N PHE A 175 -3.53 14.20 -9.41
CA PHE A 175 -2.97 13.80 -10.70
C PHE A 175 -2.38 12.37 -10.64
N LEU A 176 -1.55 12.11 -9.63
CA LEU A 176 -0.92 10.80 -9.44
C LEU A 176 -1.95 9.71 -9.11
N GLN A 177 -2.96 10.03 -8.31
CA GLN A 177 -4.06 9.12 -7.99
C GLN A 177 -4.86 8.71 -9.24
N VAL A 178 -5.17 9.67 -10.13
CA VAL A 178 -5.85 9.38 -11.40
C VAL A 178 -4.98 8.50 -12.30
N LEU A 179 -3.67 8.77 -12.39
CA LEU A 179 -2.74 7.92 -13.12
C LEU A 179 -2.64 6.51 -12.54
N ALA A 180 -2.56 6.39 -11.22
CA ALA A 180 -2.52 5.08 -10.55
C ALA A 180 -3.76 4.24 -10.88
N ILE A 181 -4.97 4.84 -10.84
CA ILE A 181 -6.20 4.17 -11.26
C ILE A 181 -6.13 3.78 -12.74
N GLY A 182 -5.66 4.69 -13.62
CA GLY A 182 -5.48 4.40 -15.03
C GLY A 182 -4.57 3.20 -15.28
N CYS A 183 -3.44 3.12 -14.57
CA CYS A 183 -2.52 1.98 -14.64
C CYS A 183 -3.13 0.70 -14.07
N ALA A 184 -3.85 0.78 -12.96
CA ALA A 184 -4.50 -0.37 -12.34
C ALA A 184 -5.51 -1.05 -13.28
N VAL A 185 -6.17 -0.26 -14.12
CA VAL A 185 -7.12 -0.78 -15.12
C VAL A 185 -6.41 -1.21 -16.41
N SER A 186 -5.51 -0.38 -16.92
CA SER A 186 -4.90 -0.62 -18.25
C SER A 186 -3.92 -1.79 -18.26
N ALA A 187 -3.12 -2.00 -17.21
CA ALA A 187 -2.11 -3.05 -17.22
C ALA A 187 -2.71 -4.48 -17.32
N PRO A 188 -3.71 -4.88 -16.53
CA PRO A 188 -4.33 -6.20 -16.69
C PRO A 188 -5.09 -6.32 -18.03
N VAL A 189 -5.71 -5.24 -18.52
CA VAL A 189 -6.37 -5.25 -19.83
C VAL A 189 -5.37 -5.48 -20.94
N ALA A 190 -4.22 -4.77 -20.92
CA ALA A 190 -3.15 -4.99 -21.89
C ALA A 190 -2.64 -6.44 -21.85
N ALA A 191 -2.44 -7.01 -20.66
CA ALA A 191 -1.98 -8.38 -20.49
C ALA A 191 -2.93 -9.38 -21.16
N VAL A 192 -4.24 -9.22 -20.94
CA VAL A 192 -5.26 -10.09 -21.56
C VAL A 192 -5.30 -9.90 -23.09
N LEU A 193 -5.27 -8.66 -23.57
CA LEU A 193 -5.33 -8.37 -25.01
C LEU A 193 -4.09 -8.94 -25.75
N ILE A 194 -2.89 -8.79 -25.19
CA ILE A 194 -1.67 -9.38 -25.76
C ILE A 194 -1.77 -10.90 -25.79
N LEU A 195 -2.28 -11.50 -24.71
CA LEU A 195 -2.50 -12.95 -24.66
C LEU A 195 -3.46 -13.42 -25.77
N LEU A 196 -4.59 -12.72 -25.93
CA LEU A 196 -5.58 -13.01 -26.96
C LEU A 196 -4.99 -12.84 -28.38
N ASP A 197 -4.20 -11.80 -28.62
CA ASP A 197 -3.53 -11.56 -29.90
C ASP A 197 -2.54 -12.67 -30.26
N ILE A 198 -1.73 -13.12 -29.28
CA ILE A 198 -0.82 -14.25 -29.45
C ILE A 198 -1.58 -15.51 -29.83
N TYR A 199 -2.72 -15.78 -29.18
CA TYR A 199 -3.53 -16.96 -29.48
C TYR A 199 -4.28 -16.84 -30.81
N SER A 200 -4.78 -15.67 -31.17
CA SER A 200 -5.54 -15.46 -32.42
C SER A 200 -4.68 -15.60 -33.67
N LYS A 201 -3.40 -15.24 -33.59
CA LYS A 201 -2.43 -15.37 -34.72
C LYS A 201 -1.96 -16.78 -34.92
N ARG A 202 -2.27 -17.72 -34.07
CA ARG A 202 -1.91 -19.13 -34.26
C ARG A 202 -2.77 -19.76 -35.31
N GLU A 203 -2.15 -20.24 -36.39
CA GLU A 203 -2.81 -21.12 -37.36
C GLU A 203 -3.18 -22.44 -36.69
N ILE A 204 -4.48 -22.68 -36.47
CA ILE A 204 -5.02 -23.94 -35.94
C ILE A 204 -5.02 -24.99 -37.07
N LYS A 205 -3.85 -25.30 -37.68
CA LYS A 205 -3.75 -26.25 -38.77
C LYS A 205 -3.29 -27.66 -38.38
N LYS A 206 -2.91 -27.90 -37.10
CA LYS A 206 -2.54 -29.22 -36.60
C LYS A 206 -3.27 -29.55 -35.31
N LYS A 207 -3.67 -30.81 -35.13
CA LYS A 207 -4.10 -31.31 -33.80
C LYS A 207 -3.02 -30.95 -32.80
N LEU A 208 -3.33 -29.96 -31.94
CA LEU A 208 -2.43 -29.53 -30.87
C LEU A 208 -2.20 -30.70 -29.93
N SER A 209 -0.95 -31.07 -29.71
CA SER A 209 -0.57 -31.99 -28.63
C SER A 209 -0.96 -31.36 -27.29
N TYR A 210 -1.48 -32.15 -26.38
CA TYR A 210 -1.86 -31.71 -25.04
C TYR A 210 -0.71 -30.96 -24.33
N LEU A 211 0.53 -31.44 -24.51
CA LEU A 211 1.73 -30.77 -23.99
C LEU A 211 1.98 -29.39 -24.60
N ALA A 212 1.68 -29.23 -25.91
CA ALA A 212 1.83 -27.92 -26.56
C ALA A 212 0.83 -26.90 -26.01
N VAL A 213 -0.40 -27.30 -25.72
CA VAL A 213 -1.42 -26.44 -25.14
C VAL A 213 -1.02 -25.98 -23.72
N ILE A 214 -0.53 -26.91 -22.89
CA ILE A 214 -0.06 -26.59 -21.53
C ILE A 214 1.14 -25.65 -21.59
N ARG A 215 2.17 -25.96 -22.39
CA ARG A 215 3.36 -25.11 -22.54
C ARG A 215 2.98 -23.67 -22.91
N ASP A 216 2.13 -23.53 -23.92
CA ASP A 216 1.77 -22.24 -24.47
C ASP A 216 0.86 -21.45 -23.53
N GLY A 217 -0.03 -22.15 -22.83
CA GLY A 217 -0.83 -21.57 -21.77
C GLY A 217 0.04 -21.05 -20.62
N THR A 218 1.06 -21.81 -20.22
CA THR A 218 2.02 -21.40 -19.18
C THR A 218 2.84 -20.18 -19.61
N ILE A 219 3.32 -20.15 -20.87
CA ILE A 219 4.07 -18.99 -21.40
C ILE A 219 3.16 -17.75 -21.43
N GLY A 220 1.94 -17.89 -21.94
CA GLY A 220 0.99 -16.78 -22.00
C GLY A 220 0.65 -16.23 -20.61
N LEU A 221 0.41 -17.12 -19.64
CA LEU A 221 0.18 -16.73 -18.26
C LEU A 221 1.38 -16.00 -17.64
N ALA A 222 2.60 -16.52 -17.87
CA ALA A 222 3.82 -15.88 -17.39
C ALA A 222 4.00 -14.47 -17.97
N CYS A 223 3.74 -14.27 -19.28
CA CYS A 223 3.77 -12.96 -19.91
C CYS A 223 2.73 -12.01 -19.29
N ALA A 224 1.50 -12.49 -19.07
CA ALA A 224 0.44 -11.69 -18.45
C ALA A 224 0.81 -11.26 -17.02
N VAL A 225 1.39 -12.16 -16.22
CA VAL A 225 1.87 -11.87 -14.87
C VAL A 225 2.98 -10.82 -14.89
N VAL A 226 3.94 -10.91 -15.81
CA VAL A 226 5.02 -9.92 -15.94
C VAL A 226 4.46 -8.55 -16.30
N ILE A 227 3.54 -8.45 -17.24
CA ILE A 227 2.90 -7.18 -17.62
C ILE A 227 2.12 -6.59 -16.45
N ALA A 228 1.35 -7.40 -15.75
CA ALA A 228 0.60 -6.96 -14.57
C ALA A 228 1.53 -6.51 -13.43
N ALA A 229 2.66 -7.20 -13.22
CA ALA A 229 3.66 -6.82 -12.23
C ALA A 229 4.33 -5.48 -12.57
N ILE A 230 4.65 -5.23 -13.84
CA ILE A 230 5.17 -3.93 -14.29
C ILE A 230 4.15 -2.83 -14.00
N GLY A 231 2.87 -3.04 -14.34
CA GLY A 231 1.79 -2.10 -14.00
C GLY A 231 1.69 -1.84 -12.49
N GLY A 232 1.81 -2.89 -11.68
CA GLY A 232 1.83 -2.78 -10.21
C GLY A 232 3.00 -1.97 -9.67
N ILE A 233 4.19 -2.08 -10.28
CA ILE A 233 5.36 -1.25 -9.92
C ILE A 233 5.08 0.23 -10.21
N PHE A 234 4.49 0.55 -11.37
CA PHE A 234 4.10 1.92 -11.67
C PHE A 234 3.08 2.48 -10.68
N ILE A 235 2.08 1.69 -10.29
CA ILE A 235 1.08 2.10 -9.28
C ILE A 235 1.74 2.36 -7.93
N ALA A 236 2.66 1.50 -7.50
CA ALA A 236 3.34 1.64 -6.23
C ALA A 236 4.35 2.80 -6.19
N ALA A 237 4.81 3.26 -7.37
CA ALA A 237 5.74 4.36 -7.51
C ALA A 237 5.06 5.74 -7.69
N LEU A 238 3.75 5.75 -8.01
CA LEU A 238 2.91 6.94 -8.09
C LEU A 238 2.29 7.29 -6.74
#